data_8b2a2c24e3fdd6586ad08ea052373b0a
#
_entry.id   8b2a2c24e3fdd6586ad08ea052373b0a
#
_cell.length_a   1.000
_cell.length_b   1.000
_cell.length_c   1.000
_cell.angle_alpha   90.00
_cell.angle_beta   90.00
_cell.angle_gamma   90.00
#
_symmetry.space_group_name_H-M   'P 1'
#
loop_
_entity.id
_entity.type
_entity.pdbx_description
1 polymer ?
#
loop_
_entity_poly.entity_id
_entity_poly.type
_entity_poly.pdbx_seq_one_letter_code
_entity_poly.pdbx_strand_id
1 'polypeptide(L)'
;RMRRLTRYRYNNSPLDMDGHRIYIKDGETVWNPGWQPTKTPLDSYSCRHGLGYTILEGKKDGVTARQELFVPKGDACELDRVTVCNGSTVVKELDLFSYVEFCLWDAVDDSSNFQRNYSTGEVEVEGSVIYHKTEYRERRNHYAVFWANCPVDSFDTTRDAFCGVYGGPADPQAVRAGHCSGSIAHGWAPVGALHIHLTLAPGESHSILFGLGYIENPQQEKFIAPGI
;
A
#
# COMPACT_ATOMS: atom_id res chain seq x y z
N ARG A 1 -25.13 -0.97 -4.40
CA ARG A 1 -23.80 -0.88 -5.07
C ARG A 1 -22.74 -1.15 -4.02
N MET A 2 -21.83 -2.10 -4.30
CA MET A 2 -20.69 -2.37 -3.43
C MET A 2 -19.60 -1.33 -3.69
N ARG A 3 -19.32 -0.50 -2.70
CA ARG A 3 -18.22 0.47 -2.72
C ARG A 3 -16.96 -0.23 -2.23
N ARG A 4 -15.85 -0.06 -2.92
CA ARG A 4 -14.56 -0.64 -2.56
C ARG A 4 -13.44 0.36 -2.89
N LEU A 5 -12.47 0.49 -2.00
CA LEU A 5 -11.31 1.35 -2.21
C LEU A 5 -10.19 0.64 -2.96
N THR A 6 -9.99 -0.64 -2.66
CA THR A 6 -8.96 -1.46 -3.30
C THR A 6 -9.53 -2.22 -4.50
N ARG A 7 -8.71 -2.40 -5.51
CA ARG A 7 -9.06 -3.13 -6.73
C ARG A 7 -9.43 -4.58 -6.43
N TYR A 8 -10.41 -5.10 -7.16
CA TYR A 8 -10.83 -6.50 -7.11
C TYR A 8 -10.80 -7.12 -8.49
N ARG A 9 -10.11 -8.26 -8.61
CA ARG A 9 -10.08 -9.06 -9.83
C ARG A 9 -10.61 -10.45 -9.54
N TYR A 10 -11.79 -10.73 -10.02
CA TYR A 10 -12.48 -12.01 -9.77
C TYR A 10 -11.66 -13.24 -10.19
N ASN A 11 -10.93 -13.15 -11.29
CA ASN A 11 -10.16 -14.27 -11.85
C ASN A 11 -8.73 -14.42 -11.27
N ASN A 12 -8.28 -13.50 -10.45
CA ASN A 12 -6.91 -13.51 -9.92
C ASN A 12 -6.81 -14.08 -8.51
N SER A 13 -7.93 -14.25 -7.82
CA SER A 13 -7.94 -14.93 -6.52
C SER A 13 -7.88 -16.46 -6.74
N PRO A 14 -6.95 -17.19 -6.11
CA PRO A 14 -6.03 -16.78 -5.06
C PRO A 14 -4.63 -16.35 -5.55
N LEU A 15 -4.41 -16.17 -6.84
CA LEU A 15 -3.08 -15.94 -7.43
C LEU A 15 -2.58 -14.50 -7.22
N ASP A 16 -3.49 -13.53 -7.22
CA ASP A 16 -3.20 -12.13 -6.98
C ASP A 16 -4.06 -11.64 -5.83
N MET A 17 -3.45 -11.43 -4.68
CA MET A 17 -4.16 -11.01 -3.48
C MET A 17 -4.44 -9.52 -3.55
N ASP A 18 -5.70 -9.16 -3.41
CA ASP A 18 -6.15 -7.79 -3.28
C ASP A 18 -5.77 -7.23 -1.89
N GLY A 19 -5.72 -5.91 -1.79
CA GLY A 19 -5.58 -5.20 -0.52
C GLY A 19 -4.26 -4.47 -0.35
N HIS A 20 -3.95 -4.15 0.89
CA HIS A 20 -2.76 -3.42 1.30
C HIS A 20 -1.56 -4.38 1.40
N ARG A 21 -0.42 -3.99 0.82
CA ARG A 21 0.80 -4.80 0.80
C ARG A 21 1.97 -4.02 1.35
N ILE A 22 2.75 -4.68 2.18
CA ILE A 22 4.01 -4.16 2.71
C ILE A 22 5.15 -4.96 2.09
N TYR A 23 6.19 -4.28 1.64
CA TYR A 23 7.43 -4.91 1.19
C TYR A 23 8.59 -4.35 2.00
N ILE A 24 9.56 -5.20 2.29
CA ILE A 24 10.81 -4.84 2.93
C ILE A 24 11.94 -5.34 2.05
N LYS A 25 12.88 -4.43 1.74
CA LYS A 25 14.11 -4.76 1.05
C LYS A 25 15.29 -4.60 2.03
N ASP A 26 16.07 -5.65 2.20
CA ASP A 26 17.30 -5.72 2.97
C ASP A 26 18.41 -6.21 2.04
N GLY A 27 19.25 -5.30 1.57
CA GLY A 27 20.19 -5.59 0.49
C GLY A 27 19.50 -6.10 -0.77
N GLU A 28 19.80 -7.31 -1.21
CA GLU A 28 19.16 -7.95 -2.36
C GLU A 28 17.90 -8.76 -2.00
N THR A 29 17.62 -8.91 -0.70
CA THR A 29 16.49 -9.71 -0.24
C THR A 29 15.23 -8.86 -0.15
N VAL A 30 14.20 -9.24 -0.90
CA VAL A 30 12.86 -8.65 -0.81
C VAL A 30 11.91 -9.64 -0.15
N TRP A 31 11.19 -9.20 0.86
CA TRP A 31 10.26 -10.03 1.60
C TRP A 31 9.05 -9.23 2.12
N ASN A 32 8.08 -9.93 2.67
CA ASN A 32 6.83 -9.38 3.18
C ASN A 32 6.49 -10.05 4.53
N PRO A 33 6.04 -9.31 5.54
CA PRO A 33 5.72 -9.89 6.85
C PRO A 33 4.62 -10.96 6.80
N GLY A 34 3.72 -10.90 5.80
CA GLY A 34 2.67 -11.89 5.57
C GLY A 34 3.07 -13.05 4.64
N TRP A 35 4.34 -13.16 4.24
CA TRP A 35 4.88 -14.11 3.27
C TRP A 35 4.42 -13.86 1.83
N GLN A 36 3.16 -13.62 1.58
CA GLN A 36 2.66 -13.23 0.25
C GLN A 36 2.70 -11.69 0.09
N PRO A 37 2.94 -11.16 -1.11
CA PRO A 37 3.01 -11.87 -2.40
C PRO A 37 4.41 -12.37 -2.79
N THR A 38 5.48 -11.96 -2.10
CA THR A 38 6.87 -12.27 -2.47
C THR A 38 7.21 -13.75 -2.36
N LYS A 39 6.57 -14.45 -1.44
CA LYS A 39 6.82 -15.87 -1.12
C LYS A 39 8.26 -16.17 -0.70
N THR A 40 9.00 -15.16 -0.29
CA THR A 40 10.35 -15.31 0.25
C THR A 40 10.29 -16.11 1.55
N PRO A 41 11.09 -17.17 1.72
CA PRO A 41 11.09 -17.94 2.95
C PRO A 41 11.44 -17.07 4.15
N LEU A 42 10.60 -17.12 5.18
CA LEU A 42 10.78 -16.41 6.45
C LEU A 42 11.41 -17.34 7.48
N ASP A 43 12.20 -16.76 8.40
CA ASP A 43 12.77 -17.51 9.54
C ASP A 43 11.67 -17.88 10.55
N SER A 44 10.67 -16.99 10.70
CA SER A 44 9.46 -17.27 11.46
C SER A 44 8.30 -16.43 10.94
N TYR A 45 7.08 -16.91 11.16
CA TYR A 45 5.84 -16.27 10.79
C TYR A 45 4.77 -16.52 11.84
N SER A 46 4.00 -15.49 12.17
CA SER A 46 2.76 -15.63 12.93
C SER A 46 1.66 -14.73 12.38
N CYS A 47 0.42 -15.22 12.47
CA CYS A 47 -0.77 -14.44 12.15
C CYS A 47 -1.75 -14.55 13.31
N ARG A 48 -2.28 -13.43 13.77
CA ARG A 48 -3.27 -13.36 14.85
C ARG A 48 -4.44 -12.48 14.45
N HIS A 49 -5.63 -13.01 14.60
CA HIS A 49 -6.87 -12.26 14.36
C HIS A 49 -7.57 -12.00 15.68
N GLY A 50 -7.90 -10.73 15.93
CA GLY A 50 -8.78 -10.30 17.02
C GLY A 50 -10.13 -9.84 16.49
N LEU A 51 -11.01 -9.39 17.39
CA LEU A 51 -12.36 -8.90 17.02
C LEU A 51 -12.33 -7.60 16.20
N GLY A 52 -11.24 -6.86 16.19
CA GLY A 52 -11.14 -5.58 15.46
C GLY A 52 -9.74 -5.34 14.88
N TYR A 53 -8.89 -6.35 14.82
CA TYR A 53 -7.54 -6.21 14.29
C TYR A 53 -7.00 -7.52 13.73
N THR A 54 -6.03 -7.39 12.85
CA THR A 54 -5.18 -8.50 12.36
C THR A 54 -3.72 -8.12 12.56
N ILE A 55 -2.92 -9.05 13.09
CA ILE A 55 -1.48 -8.89 13.23
C ILE A 55 -0.79 -9.96 12.40
N LEU A 56 0.06 -9.51 11.47
CA LEU A 56 1.00 -10.35 10.73
C LEU A 56 2.40 -10.02 11.25
N GLU A 57 3.17 -11.01 11.62
CA GLU A 57 4.55 -10.83 12.07
C GLU A 57 5.45 -11.84 11.36
N GLY A 58 6.42 -11.32 10.62
CA GLY A 58 7.44 -12.08 9.93
C GLY A 58 8.83 -11.71 10.41
N LYS A 59 9.74 -12.68 10.38
CA LYS A 59 11.17 -12.47 10.66
C LYS A 59 11.99 -12.99 9.49
N LYS A 60 12.99 -12.20 9.10
CA LYS A 60 13.95 -12.55 8.06
C LYS A 60 15.32 -11.93 8.37
N ASP A 61 16.37 -12.77 8.37
CA ASP A 61 17.78 -12.35 8.51
C ASP A 61 18.04 -11.36 9.66
N GLY A 62 17.41 -11.62 10.81
CA GLY A 62 17.52 -10.80 12.02
C GLY A 62 16.60 -9.57 12.07
N VAL A 63 15.89 -9.26 11.01
CA VAL A 63 14.87 -8.19 10.97
C VAL A 63 13.50 -8.80 11.27
N THR A 64 12.76 -8.19 12.19
CA THR A 64 11.36 -8.53 12.48
C THR A 64 10.46 -7.40 11.98
N ALA A 65 9.43 -7.73 11.24
CA ALA A 65 8.41 -6.79 10.85
C ALA A 65 7.04 -7.26 11.33
N ARG A 66 6.34 -6.36 11.98
CA ARG A 66 4.98 -6.56 12.49
C ARG A 66 4.05 -5.56 11.82
N GLN A 67 3.06 -6.09 11.14
CA GLN A 67 1.99 -5.35 10.49
C GLN A 67 0.71 -5.54 11.30
N GLU A 68 0.09 -4.46 11.71
CA GLU A 68 -1.11 -4.45 12.54
C GLU A 68 -2.20 -3.63 11.84
N LEU A 69 -3.19 -4.34 11.28
CA LEU A 69 -4.30 -3.78 10.51
C LEU A 69 -5.53 -3.67 11.39
N PHE A 70 -6.16 -2.50 11.39
CA PHE A 70 -7.40 -2.25 12.11
C PHE A 70 -8.19 -1.09 11.51
N VAL A 71 -9.49 -1.05 11.80
CA VAL A 71 -10.38 0.04 11.43
C VAL A 71 -10.83 0.73 12.73
N PRO A 72 -10.48 2.01 12.94
CA PRO A 72 -10.93 2.77 14.11
C PRO A 72 -12.45 2.91 14.13
N LYS A 73 -13.03 2.84 15.30
CA LYS A 73 -14.49 2.99 15.44
C LYS A 73 -14.91 4.42 15.11
N GLY A 74 -15.75 4.57 14.09
CA GLY A 74 -16.30 5.87 13.67
C GLY A 74 -15.56 6.51 12.50
N ASP A 75 -14.41 5.96 12.08
CA ASP A 75 -13.64 6.46 10.96
C ASP A 75 -13.87 5.64 9.70
N ALA A 76 -13.80 6.29 8.55
CA ALA A 76 -13.90 5.65 7.23
C ALA A 76 -12.51 5.34 6.65
N CYS A 77 -11.63 4.76 7.47
CA CYS A 77 -10.27 4.39 7.06
C CYS A 77 -9.82 3.07 7.71
N GLU A 78 -8.99 2.34 6.99
CA GLU A 78 -8.16 1.26 7.51
C GLU A 78 -6.80 1.85 7.90
N LEU A 79 -6.30 1.45 9.05
CA LEU A 79 -4.96 1.79 9.52
C LEU A 79 -4.09 0.54 9.52
N ASP A 80 -2.89 0.70 9.03
CA ASP A 80 -1.86 -0.33 8.98
C ASP A 80 -0.60 0.19 9.68
N ARG A 81 -0.40 -0.25 10.92
CA ARG A 81 0.80 0.07 11.69
C ARG A 81 1.87 -0.95 11.41
N VAL A 82 2.95 -0.52 10.76
CA VAL A 82 4.11 -1.36 10.46
C VAL A 82 5.24 -1.01 11.41
N THR A 83 5.67 -1.96 12.22
CA THR A 83 6.82 -1.83 13.10
C THR A 83 7.94 -2.73 12.61
N VAL A 84 9.09 -2.14 12.30
CA VAL A 84 10.29 -2.86 11.87
C VAL A 84 11.33 -2.78 12.99
N CYS A 85 11.89 -3.92 13.38
CA CYS A 85 12.91 -4.03 14.45
C CYS A 85 14.16 -4.73 13.90
N ASN A 86 15.32 -4.12 14.11
CA ASN A 86 16.60 -4.73 13.84
C ASN A 86 17.07 -5.57 15.04
N GLY A 87 16.82 -6.86 15.04
CA GLY A 87 17.32 -7.80 16.04
C GLY A 87 18.70 -8.40 15.73
N SER A 88 19.37 -7.89 14.69
CA SER A 88 20.75 -8.30 14.36
C SER A 88 21.80 -7.53 15.16
N THR A 89 23.06 -7.86 14.96
CA THR A 89 24.21 -7.20 15.64
C THR A 89 24.86 -6.10 14.81
N VAL A 90 24.32 -5.81 13.61
CA VAL A 90 24.85 -4.81 12.68
C VAL A 90 23.77 -3.79 12.35
N VAL A 91 24.19 -2.60 11.93
CA VAL A 91 23.24 -1.60 11.38
C VAL A 91 22.59 -2.16 10.13
N LYS A 92 21.31 -1.96 10.01
CA LYS A 92 20.52 -2.34 8.81
C LYS A 92 20.03 -1.10 8.07
N GLU A 93 20.27 -1.10 6.76
CA GLU A 93 19.69 -0.16 5.81
C GLU A 93 18.56 -0.88 5.09
N LEU A 94 17.32 -0.43 5.31
CA LEU A 94 16.11 -1.09 4.84
C LEU A 94 15.27 -0.14 4.01
N ASP A 95 14.68 -0.64 2.94
CA ASP A 95 13.65 0.08 2.20
C ASP A 95 12.29 -0.54 2.49
N LEU A 96 11.37 0.25 3.04
CA LEU A 96 10.00 -0.13 3.34
C LEU A 96 9.07 0.47 2.28
N PHE A 97 8.24 -0.39 1.69
CA PHE A 97 7.22 0.04 0.74
C PHE A 97 5.84 -0.36 1.24
N SER A 98 4.90 0.57 1.10
CA SER A 98 3.48 0.32 1.32
C SER A 98 2.75 0.53 0.00
N TYR A 99 1.91 -0.43 -0.40
CA TYR A 99 1.31 -0.48 -1.74
C TYR A 99 -0.15 -0.86 -1.71
N VAL A 100 -0.97 -0.15 -2.47
CA VAL A 100 -2.38 -0.45 -2.75
C VAL A 100 -2.70 -0.25 -4.22
N GLU A 101 -3.59 -1.06 -4.79
CA GLU A 101 -4.22 -0.79 -6.09
C GLU A 101 -5.61 -0.20 -5.85
N PHE A 102 -5.92 0.93 -6.47
CA PHE A 102 -7.21 1.59 -6.29
C PHE A 102 -8.30 0.97 -7.16
N CYS A 103 -9.48 0.82 -6.56
CA CYS A 103 -10.70 0.51 -7.28
C CYS A 103 -11.28 1.77 -7.94
N LEU A 104 -11.74 1.64 -9.17
CA LEU A 104 -12.46 2.71 -9.85
C LEU A 104 -13.93 2.78 -9.42
N TRP A 105 -14.21 2.76 -8.12
CA TRP A 105 -15.49 3.04 -7.48
C TRP A 105 -16.48 1.88 -7.34
N ASP A 106 -16.83 1.18 -8.40
CA ASP A 106 -17.77 0.05 -8.33
C ASP A 106 -17.02 -1.26 -8.50
N ALA A 107 -17.04 -2.11 -7.46
CA ALA A 107 -16.28 -3.36 -7.45
C ALA A 107 -16.76 -4.36 -8.51
N VAL A 108 -18.04 -4.35 -8.84
CA VAL A 108 -18.59 -5.25 -9.87
C VAL A 108 -18.16 -4.81 -11.26
N ASP A 109 -18.21 -3.51 -11.50
CA ASP A 109 -17.74 -2.93 -12.76
C ASP A 109 -16.23 -3.05 -12.92
N ASP A 110 -15.46 -2.84 -11.83
CA ASP A 110 -13.99 -3.01 -11.82
C ASP A 110 -13.59 -4.47 -12.08
N SER A 111 -14.36 -5.43 -11.56
CA SER A 111 -14.10 -6.85 -11.77
C SER A 111 -14.52 -7.39 -13.14
N SER A 112 -15.57 -6.84 -13.74
CA SER A 112 -16.23 -7.39 -14.93
C SER A 112 -16.08 -6.53 -16.19
N ASN A 113 -15.85 -5.22 -16.05
CA ASN A 113 -15.77 -4.31 -17.18
C ASN A 113 -14.35 -3.89 -17.50
N PHE A 114 -13.74 -4.61 -18.44
CA PHE A 114 -12.37 -4.34 -18.90
C PHE A 114 -12.18 -2.90 -19.41
N GLN A 115 -13.19 -2.26 -19.98
CA GLN A 115 -13.08 -0.89 -20.50
C GLN A 115 -12.88 0.15 -19.41
N ARG A 116 -13.23 -0.15 -18.16
CA ARG A 116 -12.97 0.75 -17.03
C ARG A 116 -11.50 0.86 -16.66
N ASN A 117 -10.67 -0.06 -17.06
CA ASN A 117 -9.23 0.11 -16.94
C ASN A 117 -8.71 1.31 -17.74
N TYR A 118 -9.49 1.80 -18.69
CA TYR A 118 -9.21 2.99 -19.51
C TYR A 118 -9.99 4.23 -19.07
N SER A 119 -10.86 4.12 -18.06
CA SER A 119 -11.60 5.29 -17.60
C SER A 119 -10.74 6.11 -16.65
N THR A 120 -10.88 7.39 -16.79
CA THR A 120 -10.10 8.44 -16.20
C THR A 120 -10.19 8.46 -14.67
N GLY A 121 -9.16 7.97 -14.00
CA GLY A 121 -8.88 8.31 -12.61
C GLY A 121 -7.79 9.38 -12.60
N GLU A 122 -7.94 10.37 -11.77
CA GLU A 122 -6.87 11.33 -11.48
C GLU A 122 -6.23 10.99 -10.15
N VAL A 123 -4.92 11.05 -10.13
CA VAL A 123 -4.16 10.91 -8.89
C VAL A 123 -3.42 12.20 -8.63
N GLU A 124 -3.51 12.68 -7.41
CA GLU A 124 -2.77 13.83 -6.93
C GLU A 124 -1.94 13.41 -5.73
N VAL A 125 -0.73 13.94 -5.62
CA VAL A 125 0.20 13.64 -4.52
C VAL A 125 0.56 14.93 -3.82
N GLU A 126 0.42 14.95 -2.51
CA GLU A 126 0.78 16.06 -1.65
C GLU A 126 1.57 15.55 -0.44
N GLY A 127 2.89 15.74 -0.48
CA GLY A 127 3.78 15.18 0.54
C GLY A 127 3.65 13.65 0.61
N SER A 128 3.24 13.15 1.77
CA SER A 128 3.05 11.71 2.03
C SER A 128 1.62 11.22 1.79
N VAL A 129 0.82 11.98 1.06
CA VAL A 129 -0.60 11.70 0.81
C VAL A 129 -0.86 11.55 -0.68
N ILE A 130 -1.50 10.45 -1.05
CA ILE A 130 -1.96 10.16 -2.41
C ILE A 130 -3.49 10.21 -2.41
N TYR A 131 -4.05 11.09 -3.24
CA TYR A 131 -5.48 11.22 -3.46
C TYR A 131 -5.84 10.58 -4.80
N HIS A 132 -6.76 9.63 -4.78
CA HIS A 132 -7.31 9.04 -6.00
C HIS A 132 -8.76 9.45 -6.15
N LYS A 133 -9.06 10.12 -7.27
CA LYS A 133 -10.39 10.58 -7.65
C LYS A 133 -10.83 9.83 -8.89
N THR A 134 -12.05 9.29 -8.85
CA THR A 134 -12.66 8.73 -10.05
C THR A 134 -13.48 9.81 -10.75
N GLU A 135 -13.22 10.04 -12.04
CA GLU A 135 -14.02 10.91 -12.91
C GLU A 135 -15.35 10.28 -13.34
N TYR A 136 -15.93 9.40 -12.57
CA TYR A 136 -17.20 8.81 -12.94
C TYR A 136 -18.33 9.81 -12.78
N ARG A 137 -19.18 9.94 -13.81
CA ARG A 137 -20.16 11.00 -14.07
C ARG A 137 -20.98 11.52 -12.88
N GLU A 138 -21.13 10.73 -11.83
CA GLU A 138 -22.04 11.05 -10.73
C GLU A 138 -21.32 11.40 -9.42
N ARG A 139 -19.98 11.32 -9.34
CA ARG A 139 -19.26 11.38 -8.07
C ARG A 139 -17.84 11.96 -8.15
N ARG A 140 -17.72 13.12 -8.72
CA ARG A 140 -16.44 13.84 -8.86
C ARG A 140 -15.81 14.31 -7.55
N ASN A 141 -16.54 14.23 -6.45
CA ASN A 141 -16.13 14.68 -5.12
C ASN A 141 -15.80 13.55 -4.16
N HIS A 142 -15.61 12.33 -4.65
CA HIS A 142 -15.24 11.19 -3.84
C HIS A 142 -13.79 10.81 -4.06
N TYR A 143 -13.05 10.63 -2.97
CA TYR A 143 -11.63 10.33 -2.99
C TYR A 143 -11.34 9.06 -2.19
N ALA A 144 -10.48 8.20 -2.72
CA ALA A 144 -9.67 7.31 -1.91
C ALA A 144 -8.42 8.07 -1.49
N VAL A 145 -8.04 7.99 -0.23
CA VAL A 145 -6.86 8.66 0.31
C VAL A 145 -5.94 7.60 0.89
N PHE A 146 -4.71 7.59 0.43
CA PHE A 146 -3.65 6.71 0.92
C PHE A 146 -2.48 7.54 1.42
N TRP A 147 -2.00 7.29 2.64
CA TRP A 147 -1.05 8.17 3.30
C TRP A 147 -0.12 7.45 4.28
N ALA A 148 0.99 8.11 4.64
CA ALA A 148 1.87 7.75 5.75
C ALA A 148 1.92 8.90 6.77
N ASN A 149 2.14 8.57 8.06
CA ASN A 149 2.24 9.55 9.14
C ASN A 149 3.63 10.20 9.26
N CYS A 150 4.52 9.95 8.31
CA CYS A 150 5.85 10.53 8.24
C CYS A 150 6.17 10.94 6.79
N PRO A 151 7.21 11.77 6.57
CA PRO A 151 7.71 12.04 5.22
C PRO A 151 8.08 10.73 4.50
N VAL A 152 7.79 10.67 3.21
CA VAL A 152 8.19 9.56 2.33
C VAL A 152 9.37 10.00 1.45
N ASP A 153 10.28 9.07 1.16
CA ASP A 153 11.44 9.34 0.32
C ASP A 153 11.08 9.36 -1.18
N SER A 154 10.14 8.52 -1.57
CA SER A 154 9.62 8.49 -2.94
C SER A 154 8.24 7.83 -3.01
N PHE A 155 7.57 7.97 -4.16
CA PHE A 155 6.26 7.39 -4.41
C PHE A 155 6.09 6.98 -5.87
N ASP A 156 5.11 6.10 -6.12
CA ASP A 156 4.58 5.82 -7.45
C ASP A 156 3.05 5.74 -7.41
N THR A 157 2.41 6.20 -8.48
CA THR A 157 0.96 6.10 -8.60
C THR A 157 0.50 5.35 -9.85
N THR A 158 1.42 4.90 -10.70
CA THR A 158 1.13 3.99 -11.81
C THR A 158 1.63 2.58 -11.52
N ARG A 159 0.80 1.59 -11.83
CA ARG A 159 1.14 0.18 -11.62
C ARG A 159 2.40 -0.23 -12.41
N ASP A 160 2.50 0.23 -13.63
CA ASP A 160 3.61 -0.13 -14.52
C ASP A 160 4.96 0.41 -14.02
N ALA A 161 4.98 1.59 -13.39
CA ALA A 161 6.18 2.13 -12.77
C ALA A 161 6.58 1.32 -11.52
N PHE A 162 5.62 0.97 -10.68
CA PHE A 162 5.91 0.23 -9.45
C PHE A 162 6.21 -1.25 -9.70
N CYS A 163 5.32 -1.96 -10.41
CA CYS A 163 5.47 -3.39 -10.66
C CYS A 163 6.40 -3.73 -11.83
N GLY A 164 6.54 -2.82 -12.79
CA GLY A 164 7.09 -3.08 -14.12
C GLY A 164 6.00 -3.50 -15.12
N VAL A 165 6.20 -3.19 -16.40
CA VAL A 165 5.20 -3.45 -17.48
C VAL A 165 4.83 -4.93 -17.56
N TYR A 166 5.78 -5.83 -17.38
CA TYR A 166 5.58 -7.29 -17.39
C TYR A 166 5.68 -7.89 -15.99
N GLY A 167 5.85 -7.05 -14.96
CA GLY A 167 5.98 -7.46 -13.58
C GLY A 167 4.65 -7.57 -12.86
N GLY A 168 4.70 -8.05 -11.62
CA GLY A 168 3.55 -8.20 -10.76
C GLY A 168 3.89 -7.93 -9.29
N PRO A 169 2.89 -8.01 -8.41
CA PRO A 169 3.08 -7.76 -6.98
C PRO A 169 4.05 -8.73 -6.29
N ALA A 170 4.33 -9.89 -6.89
CA ALA A 170 5.26 -10.85 -6.32
C ALA A 170 6.73 -10.38 -6.38
N ASP A 171 7.06 -9.54 -7.36
CA ASP A 171 8.42 -9.05 -7.58
C ASP A 171 8.40 -7.65 -8.22
N PRO A 172 8.00 -6.60 -7.47
CA PRO A 172 7.86 -5.26 -8.02
C PRO A 172 9.21 -4.64 -8.38
N GLN A 173 9.27 -4.00 -9.55
CA GLN A 173 10.48 -3.36 -10.06
C GLN A 173 10.99 -2.24 -9.11
N ALA A 174 10.10 -1.40 -8.58
CA ALA A 174 10.46 -0.33 -7.66
C ALA A 174 11.07 -0.85 -6.35
N VAL A 175 10.54 -1.96 -5.83
CA VAL A 175 11.07 -2.59 -4.62
C VAL A 175 12.48 -3.15 -4.86
N ARG A 176 12.71 -3.80 -6.00
CA ARG A 176 14.06 -4.25 -6.38
C ARG A 176 15.04 -3.09 -6.52
N ALA A 177 14.59 -2.00 -7.11
CA ALA A 177 15.41 -0.80 -7.30
C ALA A 177 15.70 -0.07 -5.96
N GLY A 178 14.89 -0.30 -4.90
CA GLY A 178 15.00 0.39 -3.63
C GLY A 178 14.41 1.80 -3.63
N HIS A 179 13.66 2.17 -4.65
CA HIS A 179 13.00 3.49 -4.74
C HIS A 179 11.86 3.48 -5.76
N CYS A 180 10.93 4.40 -5.59
CA CYS A 180 9.90 4.73 -6.57
C CYS A 180 10.37 5.83 -7.54
N SER A 181 9.68 5.96 -8.67
CA SER A 181 10.07 6.86 -9.77
C SER A 181 9.39 8.23 -9.74
N GLY A 182 8.41 8.45 -8.85
CA GLY A 182 7.60 9.66 -8.80
C GLY A 182 6.52 9.70 -9.90
N SER A 183 6.07 8.56 -10.36
CA SER A 183 5.06 8.48 -11.43
C SER A 183 3.70 9.03 -10.99
N ILE A 184 3.00 9.72 -11.91
CA ILE A 184 1.64 10.23 -11.70
C ILE A 184 0.70 9.55 -12.69
N ALA A 185 -0.34 8.89 -12.16
CA ALA A 185 -1.33 8.21 -12.98
C ALA A 185 -2.34 9.17 -13.60
N HIS A 186 -2.55 9.01 -14.89
CA HIS A 186 -3.61 9.67 -15.65
C HIS A 186 -4.50 8.61 -16.30
N GLY A 187 -5.43 8.07 -15.54
CA GLY A 187 -6.46 7.16 -16.02
C GLY A 187 -6.15 5.67 -16.02
N TRP A 188 -4.92 5.25 -16.19
CA TRP A 188 -4.56 3.83 -16.29
C TRP A 188 -4.04 3.27 -14.97
N ALA A 189 -4.63 2.13 -14.54
CA ALA A 189 -4.18 1.30 -13.41
C ALA A 189 -3.58 2.10 -12.22
N PRO A 190 -4.35 3.02 -11.59
CA PRO A 190 -3.85 3.85 -10.52
C PRO A 190 -3.55 3.01 -9.29
N VAL A 191 -2.40 3.30 -8.68
CA VAL A 191 -1.95 2.68 -7.44
C VAL A 191 -1.52 3.74 -6.43
N GLY A 192 -1.39 3.37 -5.18
CA GLY A 192 -0.66 4.13 -4.18
C GLY A 192 0.55 3.30 -3.75
N ALA A 193 1.74 3.81 -3.98
CA ALA A 193 2.98 3.25 -3.48
C ALA A 193 3.77 4.33 -2.77
N LEU A 194 4.11 4.09 -1.52
CA LEU A 194 4.91 4.98 -0.68
C LEU A 194 6.17 4.24 -0.25
N HIS A 195 7.33 4.87 -0.40
CA HIS A 195 8.63 4.33 -0.03
C HIS A 195 9.25 5.15 1.09
N ILE A 196 9.83 4.44 2.07
CA ILE A 196 10.52 5.03 3.22
C ILE A 196 11.81 4.25 3.44
N HIS A 197 12.92 4.97 3.48
CA HIS A 197 14.22 4.41 3.83
C HIS A 197 14.44 4.45 5.34
N LEU A 198 14.95 3.37 5.91
CA LEU A 198 15.17 3.21 7.35
C LEU A 198 16.59 2.77 7.62
N THR A 199 17.30 3.52 8.45
CA THR A 199 18.57 3.10 9.05
C THR A 199 18.31 2.70 10.50
N LEU A 200 18.51 1.44 10.85
CA LEU A 200 18.24 0.91 12.17
C LEU A 200 19.51 0.36 12.82
N ALA A 201 19.89 0.91 13.96
CA ALA A 201 20.94 0.34 14.80
C ALA A 201 20.52 -1.01 15.41
N PRO A 202 21.46 -1.85 15.87
CA PRO A 202 21.14 -3.09 16.58
C PRO A 202 20.18 -2.87 17.75
N GLY A 203 19.07 -3.60 17.78
CA GLY A 203 18.00 -3.49 18.78
C GLY A 203 17.03 -2.33 18.56
N GLU A 204 17.24 -1.48 17.56
CA GLU A 204 16.36 -0.35 17.26
C GLU A 204 15.09 -0.81 16.55
N SER A 205 13.99 -0.09 16.83
CA SER A 205 12.69 -0.31 16.18
C SER A 205 12.13 1.02 15.68
N HIS A 206 11.50 0.99 14.52
CA HIS A 206 10.76 2.12 13.97
C HIS A 206 9.33 1.71 13.62
N SER A 207 8.36 2.57 13.93
CA SER A 207 6.94 2.33 13.63
C SER A 207 6.40 3.40 12.72
N ILE A 208 5.73 2.99 11.65
CA ILE A 208 5.09 3.84 10.66
C ILE A 208 3.62 3.46 10.59
N LEU A 209 2.76 4.45 10.51
CA LEU A 209 1.33 4.27 10.32
C LEU A 209 0.97 4.66 8.89
N PHE A 210 0.45 3.70 8.14
CA PHE A 210 -0.18 3.93 6.85
C PHE A 210 -1.69 3.94 7.00
N GLY A 211 -2.38 4.72 6.19
CA GLY A 211 -3.82 4.75 6.18
C GLY A 211 -4.40 4.70 4.78
N LEU A 212 -5.51 3.98 4.64
CA LEU A 212 -6.31 3.94 3.44
C LEU A 212 -7.74 4.31 3.81
N GLY A 213 -8.21 5.44 3.33
CA GLY A 213 -9.50 5.98 3.71
C GLY A 213 -10.35 6.41 2.52
N TYR A 214 -11.58 6.77 2.86
CA TYR A 214 -12.54 7.33 1.93
C TYR A 214 -13.01 8.69 2.43
N ILE A 215 -13.00 9.66 1.54
CA ILE A 215 -13.43 11.03 1.83
C ILE A 215 -14.41 11.50 0.75
N GLU A 216 -15.50 12.10 1.19
CA GLU A 216 -16.42 12.82 0.34
C GLU A 216 -16.24 14.33 0.55
N ASN A 217 -15.90 15.05 -0.52
CA ASN A 217 -15.75 16.50 -0.47
C ASN A 217 -16.91 17.19 -1.18
N PRO A 218 -17.92 17.69 -0.45
CA PRO A 218 -19.06 18.37 -1.07
C PRO A 218 -18.69 19.68 -1.76
N GLN A 219 -17.55 20.29 -1.41
CA GLN A 219 -17.08 21.56 -2.01
C GLN A 219 -16.06 21.35 -3.13
N GLN A 220 -15.75 20.10 -3.46
CA GLN A 220 -14.72 19.75 -4.46
C GLN A 220 -13.29 20.26 -4.12
N GLU A 221 -13.02 20.54 -2.87
CA GLU A 221 -11.69 20.91 -2.40
C GLU A 221 -10.88 19.64 -2.06
N LYS A 222 -9.57 19.73 -2.15
CA LYS A 222 -8.68 18.67 -1.69
C LYS A 222 -8.77 18.51 -0.18
N PHE A 223 -8.64 17.28 0.29
CA PHE A 223 -8.56 16.98 1.69
C PHE A 223 -7.13 16.85 2.18
N ILE A 224 -6.92 17.33 3.38
CA ILE A 224 -5.74 17.00 4.17
C ILE A 224 -6.02 15.63 4.82
N ALA A 225 -5.05 14.73 4.78
CA ALA A 225 -5.16 13.47 5.50
C ALA A 225 -5.51 13.74 6.96
N PRO A 226 -6.47 12.99 7.54
CA PRO A 226 -6.79 13.16 8.93
C PRO A 226 -5.52 12.94 9.76
N GLY A 227 -5.16 13.94 10.56
CA GLY A 227 -4.06 13.82 11.51
C GLY A 227 -4.45 12.79 12.58
N ILE A 228 -3.82 11.64 12.54
CA ILE A 228 -4.03 10.54 13.50
C ILE A 228 -2.84 10.46 14.44
#